data_94dd7beeddf1d87f8bec732d5c45f158
#
_entry.id   94dd7beeddf1d87f8bec732d5c45f158
#
_cell.length_a   1.000
_cell.length_b   1.000
_cell.length_c   1.000
_cell.angle_alpha   90.00
_cell.angle_beta   90.00
_cell.angle_gamma   90.00
#
_symmetry.space_group_name_H-M   'P 1'
#
loop_
_entity.id
_entity.type
_entity.pdbx_description
1 polymer ?
#
loop_
_entity_poly.entity_id
_entity_poly.type
_entity_poly.pdbx_seq_one_letter_code
_entity_poly.pdbx_strand_id
1 'polypeptide(L)'
;ELTDSSPEELSSLVYQFTSGKQRARMVSGANAERPRGEPWSLLTVTTGNTSVIERIRLKKENPSAEAQRILEVQVDKLFTSTDSKAETDRFTDELQLHHGHAGAIFVQYVMKNQLAVRQLLKEVQVNIDKRVGLKSENRYWSAGAAVTITAGIIAYRLELLRYSVPKITTWIEGVLTNNQSYAVSMAVTLDQTLNEYLAENYNSICFRICT
;
A
#
# COMPACT_ATOMS: atom_id res chain seq x y z
N GLU A 1 11.20 -5.31 13.46
CA GLU A 1 11.28 -5.37 11.98
C GLU A 1 10.17 -6.28 11.46
N LEU A 2 9.57 -5.90 10.33
CA LEU A 2 8.54 -6.74 9.69
C LEU A 2 9.10 -8.08 9.22
N THR A 3 10.40 -8.19 9.08
CA THR A 3 11.12 -9.41 8.70
C THR A 3 10.96 -10.57 9.69
N ASP A 4 10.74 -10.29 10.98
CA ASP A 4 10.62 -11.33 12.01
C ASP A 4 9.18 -11.76 12.29
N SER A 5 8.20 -11.04 11.69
CA SER A 5 6.78 -11.36 11.88
C SER A 5 6.36 -12.59 11.09
N SER A 6 5.47 -13.40 11.63
CA SER A 6 4.89 -14.53 10.91
C SER A 6 3.99 -14.06 9.75
N PRO A 7 3.76 -14.89 8.72
CA PRO A 7 2.85 -14.55 7.62
C PRO A 7 1.44 -14.18 8.08
N GLU A 8 0.94 -14.84 9.11
CA GLU A 8 -0.38 -14.59 9.71
C GLU A 8 -0.43 -13.25 10.44
N GLU A 9 0.64 -12.90 11.16
CA GLU A 9 0.79 -11.59 11.79
C GLU A 9 0.86 -10.47 10.75
N LEU A 10 1.62 -10.67 9.67
CA LEU A 10 1.71 -9.71 8.58
C LEU A 10 0.34 -9.46 7.94
N SER A 11 -0.39 -10.52 7.59
CA SER A 11 -1.76 -10.40 7.07
C SER A 11 -2.65 -9.61 8.04
N SER A 12 -2.57 -9.96 9.33
CA SER A 12 -3.31 -9.29 10.40
C SER A 12 -2.97 -7.80 10.53
N LEU A 13 -1.68 -7.43 10.44
CA LEU A 13 -1.23 -6.04 10.49
C LEU A 13 -1.74 -5.23 9.30
N VAL A 14 -1.72 -5.79 8.09
CA VAL A 14 -2.25 -5.14 6.89
C VAL A 14 -3.73 -4.77 7.07
N TYR A 15 -4.54 -5.68 7.57
CA TYR A 15 -5.95 -5.40 7.87
C TYR A 15 -6.11 -4.38 8.99
N GLN A 16 -5.30 -4.45 10.03
CA GLN A 16 -5.37 -3.51 11.14
C GLN A 16 -5.04 -2.09 10.68
N PHE A 17 -3.95 -1.88 9.97
CA PHE A 17 -3.57 -0.56 9.47
C PHE A 17 -4.63 0.03 8.53
N THR A 18 -5.16 -0.78 7.62
CA THR A 18 -6.15 -0.31 6.63
C THR A 18 -7.56 -0.19 7.17
N SER A 19 -7.88 -0.80 8.33
CA SER A 19 -9.21 -0.65 8.95
C SER A 19 -9.44 0.72 9.58
N GLY A 20 -8.38 1.46 9.91
CA GLY A 20 -8.46 2.77 10.56
C GLY A 20 -8.97 2.73 12.00
N LYS A 21 -9.06 1.56 12.62
CA LYS A 21 -9.58 1.39 13.99
C LYS A 21 -9.01 0.15 14.66
N GLN A 22 -8.98 0.15 15.98
CA GLN A 22 -8.59 -1.00 16.77
C GLN A 22 -9.55 -2.18 16.56
N ARG A 23 -9.01 -3.39 16.68
CA ARG A 23 -9.84 -4.61 16.70
C ARG A 23 -10.80 -4.59 17.90
N ALA A 24 -12.02 -5.06 17.66
CA ALA A 24 -12.94 -5.37 18.74
C ALA A 24 -12.33 -6.41 19.67
N ARG A 25 -12.35 -6.16 20.97
CA ARG A 25 -11.92 -7.09 22.00
C ARG A 25 -12.99 -7.12 23.09
N MET A 26 -13.29 -8.31 23.58
CA MET A 26 -14.19 -8.47 24.71
C MET A 26 -13.47 -8.15 26.03
N VAL A 27 -14.20 -7.67 26.99
CA VAL A 27 -13.73 -7.54 28.37
C VAL A 27 -13.69 -8.93 28.98
N SER A 28 -12.57 -9.28 29.62
CA SER A 28 -12.45 -10.58 30.31
C SER A 28 -13.50 -10.68 31.42
N GLY A 29 -14.26 -11.76 31.40
CA GLY A 29 -15.30 -12.03 32.42
C GLY A 29 -16.60 -11.23 32.26
N ALA A 30 -16.76 -10.40 31.22
CA ALA A 30 -17.99 -9.68 30.95
C ALA A 30 -18.40 -9.85 29.48
N ASN A 31 -19.70 -10.00 29.22
CA ASN A 31 -20.20 -10.09 27.83
C ASN A 31 -20.35 -8.68 27.20
N ALA A 32 -19.27 -7.91 27.27
CA ALA A 32 -19.22 -6.53 26.80
C ALA A 32 -17.96 -6.30 25.93
N GLU A 33 -18.11 -5.47 24.90
CA GLU A 33 -16.98 -5.05 24.06
C GLU A 33 -16.15 -3.99 24.80
N ARG A 34 -14.82 -4.14 24.78
CA ARG A 34 -13.92 -3.10 25.33
C ARG A 34 -14.02 -1.83 24.47
N PRO A 35 -14.05 -0.64 25.09
CA PRO A 35 -14.00 0.62 24.34
C PRO A 35 -12.82 0.62 23.37
N ARG A 36 -13.07 0.94 22.12
CA ARG A 36 -12.03 1.10 21.10
C ARG A 36 -11.34 2.44 21.29
N GLY A 37 -10.05 2.51 21.00
CA GLY A 37 -9.34 3.78 20.92
C GLY A 37 -9.85 4.62 19.75
N GLU A 38 -9.31 5.84 19.65
CA GLU A 38 -9.62 6.75 18.56
C GLU A 38 -9.30 6.16 17.19
N PRO A 39 -10.13 6.41 16.17
CA PRO A 39 -9.86 5.96 14.81
C PRO A 39 -8.68 6.72 14.23
N TRP A 40 -7.99 6.11 13.28
CA TRP A 40 -6.88 6.74 12.55
C TRP A 40 -7.10 6.72 11.05
N SER A 41 -6.52 7.70 10.38
CA SER A 41 -6.43 7.75 8.92
C SER A 41 -4.99 8.09 8.56
N LEU A 42 -4.21 7.07 8.26
CA LEU A 42 -2.76 7.16 8.05
C LEU A 42 -2.39 6.51 6.72
N LEU A 43 -1.41 7.10 6.04
CA LEU A 43 -0.61 6.42 5.04
C LEU A 43 0.62 5.84 5.76
N THR A 44 0.69 4.52 5.84
CA THR A 44 1.83 3.84 6.45
C THR A 44 2.86 3.53 5.37
N VAL A 45 4.09 3.94 5.58
CA VAL A 45 5.24 3.63 4.71
C VAL A 45 6.20 2.74 5.49
N THR A 46 6.57 1.63 4.90
CA THR A 46 7.54 0.69 5.48
C THR A 46 8.61 0.33 4.46
N THR A 47 9.78 -0.07 4.93
CA THR A 47 10.84 -0.61 4.09
C THR A 47 11.18 -2.02 4.55
N GLY A 48 11.59 -2.87 3.63
CA GLY A 48 11.98 -4.25 3.92
C GLY A 48 12.84 -4.82 2.78
N ASN A 49 13.56 -5.87 3.11
CA ASN A 49 14.43 -6.57 2.15
C ASN A 49 13.67 -7.64 1.35
N THR A 50 12.42 -7.92 1.72
CA THR A 50 11.58 -8.93 1.09
C THR A 50 10.17 -8.39 0.89
N SER A 51 9.46 -8.88 -0.13
CA SER A 51 8.06 -8.57 -0.34
C SER A 51 7.20 -9.08 0.82
N VAL A 52 6.34 -8.21 1.35
CA VAL A 52 5.36 -8.56 2.38
C VAL A 52 4.31 -9.52 1.79
N ILE A 53 3.90 -9.29 0.55
CA ILE A 53 2.92 -10.12 -0.14
C ILE A 53 3.44 -11.54 -0.34
N GLU A 54 4.69 -11.70 -0.81
CA GLU A 54 5.31 -13.01 -0.98
C GLU A 54 5.43 -13.77 0.35
N ARG A 55 5.72 -13.07 1.43
CA ARG A 55 5.76 -13.69 2.76
C ARG A 55 4.38 -14.17 3.22
N ILE A 56 3.33 -13.36 3.03
CA ILE A 56 1.96 -13.77 3.36
C ILE A 56 1.58 -15.01 2.53
N ARG A 57 2.01 -15.07 1.27
CA ARG A 57 1.76 -16.17 0.34
C ARG A 57 2.35 -17.52 0.80
N LEU A 58 3.39 -17.52 1.60
CA LEU A 58 3.97 -18.76 2.14
C LEU A 58 2.97 -19.60 2.98
N LYS A 59 1.90 -18.98 3.50
CA LYS A 59 0.90 -19.62 4.34
C LYS A 59 -0.54 -19.38 3.87
N LYS A 60 -0.74 -18.50 2.92
CA LYS A 60 -2.05 -18.15 2.39
C LYS A 60 -2.03 -18.25 0.87
N GLU A 61 -2.75 -19.21 0.33
CA GLU A 61 -2.80 -19.48 -1.12
C GLU A 61 -3.31 -18.29 -1.92
N ASN A 62 -4.27 -17.53 -1.39
CA ASN A 62 -4.82 -16.35 -2.05
C ASN A 62 -4.70 -15.08 -1.18
N PRO A 63 -3.58 -14.34 -1.23
CA PRO A 63 -3.40 -13.07 -0.54
C PRO A 63 -3.92 -11.85 -1.33
N SER A 64 -4.81 -12.03 -2.31
CA SER A 64 -5.27 -10.95 -3.20
C SER A 64 -5.89 -9.78 -2.43
N ALA A 65 -6.58 -10.05 -1.33
CA ALA A 65 -7.18 -9.01 -0.50
C ALA A 65 -6.14 -8.17 0.25
N GLU A 66 -5.03 -8.77 0.69
CA GLU A 66 -3.88 -8.05 1.26
C GLU A 66 -3.13 -7.29 0.17
N ALA A 67 -2.90 -7.92 -0.98
CA ALA A 67 -2.23 -7.28 -2.12
C ALA A 67 -2.93 -5.98 -2.53
N GLN A 68 -4.26 -5.95 -2.57
CA GLN A 68 -5.02 -4.75 -2.88
C GLN A 68 -4.93 -3.64 -1.82
N ARG A 69 -4.39 -3.92 -0.63
CA ARG A 69 -4.20 -2.95 0.46
C ARG A 69 -2.78 -2.43 0.58
N ILE A 70 -1.82 -3.11 -0.05
CA ILE A 70 -0.40 -2.77 -0.04
C ILE A 70 0.00 -2.33 -1.43
N LEU A 71 0.71 -1.22 -1.54
CA LEU A 71 1.38 -0.83 -2.76
C LEU A 71 2.87 -1.10 -2.57
N GLU A 72 3.37 -2.18 -3.13
CA GLU A 72 4.78 -2.51 -3.08
C GLU A 72 5.54 -1.83 -4.21
N VAL A 73 6.67 -1.27 -3.85
CA VAL A 73 7.58 -0.62 -4.77
C VAL A 73 8.93 -1.31 -4.65
N GLN A 74 9.35 -1.99 -5.71
CA GLN A 74 10.69 -2.51 -5.78
C GLN A 74 11.66 -1.36 -6.04
N VAL A 75 12.63 -1.21 -5.16
CA VAL A 75 13.69 -0.21 -5.29
C VAL A 75 14.96 -0.93 -5.71
N ASP A 76 15.44 -0.64 -6.92
CA ASP A 76 16.70 -1.14 -7.39
C ASP A 76 17.86 -0.50 -6.60
N LYS A 77 19.01 -1.17 -6.57
CA LYS A 77 20.20 -0.61 -5.92
C LYS A 77 20.54 0.73 -6.55
N LEU A 78 20.25 1.80 -5.82
CA LEU A 78 20.50 3.18 -6.28
C LEU A 78 22.01 3.49 -6.39
N PHE A 79 22.82 2.74 -5.65
CA PHE A 79 24.25 2.99 -5.51
C PHE A 79 25.04 1.73 -5.86
N THR A 80 25.81 1.80 -6.93
CA THR A 80 26.64 0.67 -7.42
C THR A 80 28.14 0.90 -7.27
N SER A 81 28.56 2.09 -6.81
CA SER A 81 29.99 2.46 -6.67
C SER A 81 30.44 2.60 -5.22
N THR A 82 31.74 2.49 -5.02
CA THR A 82 32.42 2.65 -3.71
C THR A 82 32.23 4.07 -3.15
N ASP A 83 32.03 5.06 -4.01
CA ASP A 83 31.80 6.47 -3.64
C ASP A 83 30.42 6.70 -2.98
N SER A 84 29.52 5.74 -3.15
CA SER A 84 28.16 5.81 -2.63
C SER A 84 28.08 5.86 -1.11
N LYS A 85 29.03 5.26 -0.39
CA LYS A 85 29.04 5.29 1.08
C LYS A 85 29.30 6.71 1.60
N ALA A 86 30.33 7.36 1.08
CA ALA A 86 30.67 8.73 1.48
C ALA A 86 29.54 9.73 1.14
N GLU A 87 28.86 9.54 0.01
CA GLU A 87 27.70 10.33 -0.36
C GLU A 87 26.51 10.08 0.58
N THR A 88 26.27 8.81 0.95
CA THR A 88 25.21 8.45 1.89
C THR A 88 25.47 9.00 3.28
N ASP A 89 26.72 8.89 3.77
CA ASP A 89 27.11 9.43 5.06
C ASP A 89 26.94 10.96 5.08
N ARG A 90 27.43 11.66 4.05
CA ARG A 90 27.22 13.11 3.90
C ARG A 90 25.74 13.49 3.85
N PHE A 91 24.93 12.76 3.09
CA PHE A 91 23.49 13.01 3.01
C PHE A 91 22.81 12.83 4.37
N THR A 92 23.21 11.81 5.13
CA THR A 92 22.69 11.56 6.47
C THR A 92 23.04 12.68 7.44
N ASP A 93 24.28 13.15 7.41
CA ASP A 93 24.75 14.29 8.24
C ASP A 93 23.99 15.58 7.89
N GLU A 94 23.83 15.87 6.59
CA GLU A 94 23.07 17.03 6.12
C GLU A 94 21.59 16.95 6.55
N LEU A 95 20.96 15.78 6.50
CA LEU A 95 19.60 15.59 6.98
C LEU A 95 19.45 15.85 8.49
N GLN A 96 20.45 15.49 9.29
CA GLN A 96 20.44 15.77 10.73
C GLN A 96 20.51 17.28 11.03
N LEU A 97 21.23 18.03 10.20
CA LEU A 97 21.38 19.47 10.37
C LEU A 97 20.22 20.28 9.75
N HIS A 98 19.65 19.78 8.66
CA HIS A 98 18.69 20.50 7.80
C HIS A 98 17.37 19.75 7.66
N HIS A 99 16.64 19.54 8.77
CA HIS A 99 15.34 18.88 8.78
C HIS A 99 14.22 19.77 9.34
N GLY A 100 12.97 19.38 9.06
CA GLY A 100 11.76 20.00 9.64
C GLY A 100 11.25 21.25 8.95
N HIS A 101 12.06 21.98 8.19
CA HIS A 101 11.68 23.26 7.59
C HIS A 101 10.58 23.13 6.53
N ALA A 102 10.74 22.21 5.58
CA ALA A 102 9.80 22.00 4.49
C ALA A 102 8.40 21.56 5.00
N GLY A 103 8.37 20.73 6.03
CA GLY A 103 7.13 20.24 6.63
C GLY A 103 6.26 21.35 7.20
N ALA A 104 6.85 22.30 7.91
CA ALA A 104 6.12 23.42 8.49
C ALA A 104 5.46 24.29 7.40
N ILE A 105 6.19 24.61 6.32
CA ILE A 105 5.67 25.40 5.20
C ILE A 105 4.54 24.65 4.49
N PHE A 106 4.74 23.35 4.24
CA PHE A 106 3.77 22.51 3.58
C PHE A 106 2.46 22.39 4.36
N VAL A 107 2.54 22.10 5.66
CA VAL A 107 1.36 21.97 6.54
C VAL A 107 0.61 23.32 6.64
N GLN A 108 1.31 24.44 6.80
CA GLN A 108 0.67 25.76 6.80
C GLN A 108 -0.10 26.04 5.51
N TYR A 109 0.46 25.68 4.36
CA TYR A 109 -0.24 25.83 3.09
C TYR A 109 -1.51 24.96 3.02
N VAL A 110 -1.40 23.69 3.38
CA VAL A 110 -2.53 22.76 3.38
C VAL A 110 -3.65 23.23 4.30
N MET A 111 -3.29 23.68 5.51
CA MET A 111 -4.28 24.19 6.49
C MET A 111 -5.00 25.45 6.01
N LYS A 112 -4.30 26.36 5.34
CA LYS A 112 -4.90 27.58 4.78
C LYS A 112 -5.75 27.33 3.53
N ASN A 113 -5.48 26.26 2.77
CA ASN A 113 -6.07 26.01 1.46
C ASN A 113 -6.84 24.69 1.39
N GLN A 114 -7.46 24.24 2.48
CA GLN A 114 -8.05 22.91 2.59
C GLN A 114 -9.01 22.54 1.45
N LEU A 115 -9.89 23.46 1.04
CA LEU A 115 -10.86 23.22 -0.03
C LEU A 115 -10.17 23.01 -1.38
N ALA A 116 -9.21 23.87 -1.72
CA ALA A 116 -8.46 23.76 -2.97
C ALA A 116 -7.59 22.49 -3.01
N VAL A 117 -7.00 22.12 -1.87
CA VAL A 117 -6.22 20.86 -1.76
C VAL A 117 -7.11 19.63 -1.93
N ARG A 118 -8.30 19.62 -1.33
CA ARG A 118 -9.27 18.52 -1.51
C ARG A 118 -9.77 18.41 -2.95
N GLN A 119 -10.00 19.54 -3.60
CA GLN A 119 -10.39 19.55 -5.01
C GLN A 119 -9.27 19.00 -5.90
N LEU A 120 -8.05 19.49 -5.72
CA LEU A 120 -6.88 19.01 -6.45
C LEU A 120 -6.66 17.51 -6.24
N LEU A 121 -6.77 17.03 -5.00
CA LEU A 121 -6.66 15.61 -4.68
C LEU A 121 -7.68 14.78 -5.46
N LYS A 122 -8.94 15.21 -5.49
CA LYS A 122 -10.00 14.52 -6.22
C LYS A 122 -9.76 14.51 -7.73
N GLU A 123 -9.31 15.63 -8.30
CA GLU A 123 -8.97 15.72 -9.72
C GLU A 123 -7.80 14.78 -10.08
N VAL A 124 -6.74 14.76 -9.26
CA VAL A 124 -5.61 13.87 -9.44
C VAL A 124 -6.05 12.41 -9.34
N GLN A 125 -6.88 12.07 -8.35
CA GLN A 125 -7.40 10.71 -8.17
C GLN A 125 -8.18 10.23 -9.40
N VAL A 126 -9.14 11.01 -9.86
CA VAL A 126 -9.94 10.67 -11.05
C VAL A 126 -9.05 10.51 -12.29
N ASN A 127 -8.06 11.36 -12.46
CA ASN A 127 -7.15 11.29 -13.59
C ASN A 127 -6.28 10.03 -13.55
N ILE A 128 -5.71 9.67 -12.40
CA ILE A 128 -4.88 8.47 -12.28
C ILE A 128 -5.70 7.18 -12.44
N ASP A 129 -6.90 7.14 -11.83
CA ASP A 129 -7.82 6.00 -11.96
C ASP A 129 -8.17 5.76 -13.43
N LYS A 130 -8.47 6.83 -14.17
CA LYS A 130 -8.78 6.74 -15.60
C LYS A 130 -7.57 6.30 -16.44
N ARG A 131 -6.36 6.81 -16.16
CA ARG A 131 -5.15 6.53 -16.95
C ARG A 131 -4.64 5.11 -16.74
N VAL A 132 -4.72 4.60 -15.51
CA VAL A 132 -4.24 3.26 -15.14
C VAL A 132 -5.36 2.22 -15.25
N GLY A 133 -6.62 2.64 -15.30
CA GLY A 133 -7.77 1.73 -15.30
C GLY A 133 -8.03 1.10 -13.93
N LEU A 134 -7.80 1.86 -12.84
CA LEU A 134 -8.05 1.38 -11.49
C LEU A 134 -9.54 1.18 -11.24
N LYS A 135 -9.89 0.10 -10.53
CA LYS A 135 -11.27 -0.26 -10.16
C LYS A 135 -11.50 -0.06 -8.66
N SER A 136 -12.74 -0.30 -8.21
CA SER A 136 -13.12 -0.18 -6.79
C SER A 136 -12.27 -1.02 -5.84
N GLU A 137 -11.79 -2.16 -6.29
CA GLU A 137 -10.89 -3.03 -5.53
C GLU A 137 -9.52 -2.38 -5.25
N ASN A 138 -9.05 -1.52 -6.17
CA ASN A 138 -7.76 -0.82 -6.08
C ASN A 138 -7.83 0.52 -5.31
N ARG A 139 -8.90 0.76 -4.55
CA ARG A 139 -9.15 2.04 -3.87
C ARG A 139 -8.01 2.52 -2.97
N TYR A 140 -7.29 1.62 -2.33
CA TYR A 140 -6.15 1.99 -1.47
C TYR A 140 -4.96 2.47 -2.29
N TRP A 141 -4.69 1.83 -3.41
CA TRP A 141 -3.65 2.26 -4.35
C TRP A 141 -3.99 3.60 -4.98
N SER A 142 -5.24 3.76 -5.43
CA SER A 142 -5.78 5.02 -5.96
C SER A 142 -5.59 6.17 -4.96
N ALA A 143 -6.03 5.97 -3.71
CA ALA A 143 -5.90 6.97 -2.67
C ALA A 143 -4.43 7.30 -2.35
N GLY A 144 -3.56 6.29 -2.19
CA GLY A 144 -2.14 6.47 -1.92
C GLY A 144 -1.43 7.23 -3.03
N ALA A 145 -1.64 6.83 -4.29
CA ALA A 145 -1.07 7.50 -5.45
C ALA A 145 -1.55 8.94 -5.57
N ALA A 146 -2.87 9.19 -5.41
CA ALA A 146 -3.44 10.53 -5.49
C ALA A 146 -2.87 11.46 -4.41
N VAL A 147 -2.74 10.99 -3.18
CA VAL A 147 -2.14 11.76 -2.08
C VAL A 147 -0.68 12.09 -2.39
N THR A 148 0.11 11.11 -2.84
CA THR A 148 1.53 11.29 -3.15
C THR A 148 1.73 12.29 -4.29
N ILE A 149 0.98 12.15 -5.39
CA ILE A 149 1.09 13.07 -6.53
C ILE A 149 0.62 14.48 -6.15
N THR A 150 -0.49 14.60 -5.41
CA THR A 150 -1.00 15.89 -4.95
C THR A 150 0.01 16.58 -4.02
N ALA A 151 0.62 15.84 -3.10
CA ALA A 151 1.67 16.38 -2.23
C ALA A 151 2.88 16.84 -3.05
N GLY A 152 3.29 16.08 -4.05
CA GLY A 152 4.36 16.46 -4.99
C GLY A 152 4.05 17.75 -5.75
N ILE A 153 2.82 17.91 -6.27
CA ILE A 153 2.37 19.13 -6.95
C ILE A 153 2.45 20.34 -6.01
N ILE A 154 1.94 20.19 -4.79
CA ILE A 154 1.95 21.28 -3.80
C ILE A 154 3.39 21.63 -3.41
N ALA A 155 4.21 20.63 -3.09
CA ALA A 155 5.60 20.85 -2.72
C ALA A 155 6.42 21.51 -3.84
N TYR A 156 6.15 21.15 -5.10
CA TYR A 156 6.76 21.80 -6.26
C TYR A 156 6.32 23.26 -6.40
N ARG A 157 5.01 23.57 -6.23
CA ARG A 157 4.49 24.94 -6.26
C ARG A 157 5.04 25.82 -5.14
N LEU A 158 5.37 25.22 -4.00
CA LEU A 158 5.99 25.89 -2.86
C LEU A 158 7.52 25.97 -2.96
N GLU A 159 8.08 25.52 -4.08
CA GLU A 159 9.54 25.46 -4.30
C GLU A 159 10.31 24.61 -3.27
N LEU A 160 9.60 23.70 -2.57
CA LEU A 160 10.18 22.77 -1.62
C LEU A 160 10.86 21.57 -2.31
N LEU A 161 10.42 21.25 -3.52
CA LEU A 161 10.97 20.17 -4.35
C LEU A 161 11.28 20.71 -5.75
N ARG A 162 12.40 20.24 -6.30
CA ARG A 162 12.85 20.58 -7.67
C ARG A 162 12.67 19.42 -8.68
N TYR A 163 11.98 18.36 -8.26
CA TYR A 163 11.74 17.20 -9.11
C TYR A 163 10.63 17.45 -10.14
N SER A 164 10.76 16.79 -11.29
CA SER A 164 9.71 16.81 -12.31
C SER A 164 8.50 15.98 -11.84
N VAL A 165 7.43 16.64 -11.42
CA VAL A 165 6.17 15.99 -11.03
C VAL A 165 5.62 15.08 -12.13
N PRO A 166 5.62 15.44 -13.44
CA PRO A 166 5.20 14.53 -14.50
C PRO A 166 5.99 13.23 -14.54
N LYS A 167 7.32 13.27 -14.36
CA LYS A 167 8.16 12.06 -14.33
C LYS A 167 7.80 11.15 -13.16
N ILE A 168 7.58 11.73 -11.98
CA ILE A 168 7.13 10.98 -10.79
C ILE A 168 5.75 10.36 -11.05
N THR A 169 4.83 11.11 -11.64
CA THR A 169 3.49 10.61 -11.98
C THR A 169 3.56 9.41 -12.92
N THR A 170 4.34 9.49 -14.00
CA THR A 170 4.54 8.38 -14.93
C THR A 170 5.16 7.15 -14.25
N TRP A 171 6.11 7.38 -13.35
CA TRP A 171 6.71 6.29 -12.57
C TRP A 171 5.68 5.62 -11.64
N ILE A 172 4.85 6.40 -10.93
CA ILE A 172 3.76 5.88 -10.09
C ILE A 172 2.77 5.08 -10.93
N GLU A 173 2.40 5.55 -12.12
CA GLU A 173 1.54 4.81 -13.05
C GLU A 173 2.13 3.44 -13.41
N GLY A 174 3.43 3.38 -13.69
CA GLY A 174 4.14 2.13 -13.92
C GLY A 174 4.09 1.19 -12.72
N VAL A 175 4.31 1.71 -11.50
CA VAL A 175 4.21 0.94 -10.26
C VAL A 175 2.80 0.38 -10.08
N LEU A 176 1.75 1.19 -10.29
CA LEU A 176 0.36 0.75 -10.18
C LEU A 176 0.03 -0.36 -11.18
N THR A 177 0.45 -0.20 -12.43
CA THR A 177 0.23 -1.20 -13.49
C THR A 177 0.92 -2.53 -13.16
N ASN A 178 2.15 -2.48 -12.65
CA ASN A 178 2.88 -3.68 -12.24
C ASN A 178 2.18 -4.39 -11.06
N ASN A 179 1.74 -3.64 -10.06
CA ASN A 179 1.01 -4.21 -8.92
C ASN A 179 -0.35 -4.80 -9.35
N GLN A 180 -1.06 -4.18 -10.31
CA GLN A 180 -2.29 -4.75 -10.88
C GLN A 180 -2.02 -6.10 -11.55
N SER A 181 -1.02 -6.17 -12.42
CA SER A 181 -0.64 -7.40 -13.12
C SER A 181 -0.27 -8.50 -12.13
N TYR A 182 0.46 -8.14 -11.07
CA TYR A 182 0.83 -9.06 -10.00
C TYR A 182 -0.40 -9.53 -9.20
N ALA A 183 -1.30 -8.65 -8.82
CA ALA A 183 -2.52 -9.02 -8.08
C ALA A 183 -3.44 -9.92 -8.91
N VAL A 184 -3.55 -9.67 -10.23
CA VAL A 184 -4.32 -10.54 -11.15
C VAL A 184 -3.69 -11.93 -11.24
N SER A 185 -2.36 -12.05 -11.27
CA SER A 185 -1.67 -13.35 -11.31
C SER A 185 -1.87 -14.19 -10.04
N MET A 186 -2.27 -13.56 -8.93
CA MET A 186 -2.57 -14.26 -7.67
C MET A 186 -4.05 -14.63 -7.52
N ALA A 187 -4.94 -14.13 -8.39
CA ALA A 187 -6.35 -14.44 -8.31
C ALA A 187 -6.54 -15.91 -8.70
N VAL A 188 -7.07 -16.70 -7.76
CA VAL A 188 -7.45 -18.08 -8.02
C VAL A 188 -8.61 -18.08 -9.00
N THR A 189 -8.50 -18.82 -10.10
CA THR A 189 -9.59 -18.95 -11.07
C THR A 189 -10.69 -19.86 -10.52
N LEU A 190 -11.92 -19.70 -11.03
CA LEU A 190 -13.04 -20.59 -10.67
C LEU A 190 -12.68 -22.06 -10.93
N ASP A 191 -11.98 -22.34 -12.05
CA ASP A 191 -11.54 -23.69 -12.40
C ASP A 191 -10.55 -24.25 -11.38
N GLN A 192 -9.62 -23.44 -10.88
CA GLN A 192 -8.69 -23.86 -9.82
C GLN A 192 -9.44 -24.18 -8.53
N THR A 193 -10.33 -23.29 -8.09
CA THR A 193 -11.16 -23.51 -6.89
C THR A 193 -12.02 -24.77 -7.03
N LEU A 194 -12.60 -24.99 -8.21
CA LEU A 194 -13.40 -26.17 -8.48
C LEU A 194 -12.54 -27.44 -8.45
N ASN A 195 -11.37 -27.41 -9.08
CA ASN A 195 -10.46 -28.55 -9.09
C ASN A 195 -9.95 -28.90 -7.69
N GLU A 196 -9.61 -27.92 -6.86
CA GLU A 196 -9.22 -28.09 -5.46
C GLU A 196 -10.39 -28.72 -4.67
N TYR A 197 -11.59 -28.16 -4.80
CA TYR A 197 -12.79 -28.71 -4.14
C TYR A 197 -13.08 -30.15 -4.56
N LEU A 198 -12.98 -30.47 -5.86
CA LEU A 198 -13.16 -31.81 -6.37
C LEU A 198 -12.09 -32.79 -5.86
N ALA A 199 -10.83 -32.33 -5.76
CA ALA A 199 -9.72 -33.13 -5.24
C ALA A 199 -9.89 -33.42 -3.74
N GLU A 200 -10.23 -32.44 -2.93
CA GLU A 200 -10.44 -32.59 -1.49
C GLU A 200 -11.65 -33.44 -1.16
N ASN A 201 -12.69 -33.38 -1.98
CA ASN A 201 -13.95 -34.12 -1.75
C ASN A 201 -14.14 -35.30 -2.64
N TYR A 202 -13.10 -35.79 -3.32
CA TYR A 202 -13.17 -36.85 -4.33
C TYR A 202 -13.93 -38.10 -3.83
N ASN A 203 -13.68 -38.53 -2.61
CA ASN A 203 -14.32 -39.68 -1.99
C ASN A 203 -15.79 -39.44 -1.58
N SER A 204 -16.25 -38.20 -1.59
CA SER A 204 -17.59 -37.78 -1.19
C SER A 204 -18.47 -37.37 -2.38
N ILE A 205 -17.90 -37.31 -3.59
CA ILE A 205 -18.60 -36.92 -4.81
C ILE A 205 -19.16 -38.11 -5.52
N CYS A 206 -20.47 -38.14 -5.74
CA CYS A 206 -21.14 -39.16 -6.51
C CYS A 206 -21.30 -38.70 -7.97
N PHE A 207 -20.66 -39.39 -8.90
CA PHE A 207 -20.81 -39.17 -10.33
C PHE A 207 -21.99 -40.00 -10.88
N ARG A 208 -22.99 -39.34 -11.44
CA ARG A 208 -24.07 -40.00 -12.16
C ARG A 208 -23.79 -39.88 -13.66
N ILE A 209 -23.47 -41.01 -14.30
CA ILE A 209 -23.36 -41.09 -15.75
C ILE A 209 -24.79 -41.22 -16.31
N CYS A 210 -25.27 -40.19 -17.03
CA CYS A 210 -26.49 -40.28 -17.81
C CYS A 210 -26.12 -40.90 -19.16
N THR A 211 -26.47 -42.15 -19.35
CA THR A 211 -26.45 -42.85 -20.65
C THR A 211 -27.69 -42.51 -21.45
#